data_12c2baa1d635856df93fd98262caedbf
#
_entry.id   12c2baa1d635856df93fd98262caedbf
#
_cell.length_a   1.000
_cell.length_b   1.000
_cell.length_c   1.000
_cell.angle_alpha   90.00
_cell.angle_beta   90.00
_cell.angle_gamma   90.00
#
_symmetry.space_group_name_H-M   'P 1'
#
loop_
_entity.id
_entity.type
_entity.pdbx_description
1 polymer ?
#
loop_
_entity_poly.entity_id
_entity_poly.type
_entity_poly.pdbx_seq_one_letter_code
_entity_poly.pdbx_strand_id
1 'polypeptide(L)'
;FVDEIDAVGRHRGAGLGGGHDEREQTLNQLLVEMDGFDVSGGVILIAATNRPDILDPALLRPGRFDRQIAVERPDLKGREDILRVHIKGKPISPDIDLANIARRTPGFTGADLANVLNEAALLTARANQTLITPEIIDEAIDRVIAGPQKRSRVMNEHEKLITAYHEGG
;
A
#
# COMPACT_ATOMS: atom_id res chain seq x y z
N PHE A 1 16.07 -10.06 -3.00
CA PHE A 1 14.79 -9.61 -2.44
C PHE A 1 13.67 -9.83 -3.42
N VAL A 2 12.59 -10.45 -2.97
CA VAL A 2 11.39 -10.70 -3.78
C VAL A 2 10.21 -9.98 -3.13
N ASP A 3 9.65 -8.98 -3.82
CA ASP A 3 8.48 -8.28 -3.35
C ASP A 3 7.20 -8.93 -3.90
N GLU A 4 6.10 -8.78 -3.16
CA GLU A 4 4.79 -9.28 -3.54
C GLU A 4 4.81 -10.78 -3.91
N ILE A 5 5.45 -11.59 -3.08
CA ILE A 5 5.60 -13.02 -3.34
C ILE A 5 4.28 -13.77 -3.46
N ASP A 6 3.19 -13.21 -2.92
CA ASP A 6 1.84 -13.75 -3.04
C ASP A 6 1.35 -13.80 -4.49
N ALA A 7 1.96 -13.03 -5.41
CA ALA A 7 1.62 -13.09 -6.83
C ALA A 7 1.90 -14.47 -7.45
N VAL A 8 2.94 -15.16 -6.98
CA VAL A 8 3.33 -16.50 -7.45
C VAL A 8 3.18 -17.59 -6.40
N GLY A 9 3.13 -17.21 -5.12
CA GLY A 9 3.13 -18.12 -3.98
C GLY A 9 1.75 -18.42 -3.40
N ARG A 10 0.67 -18.24 -4.15
CA ARG A 10 -0.69 -18.53 -3.68
C ARG A 10 -0.92 -20.01 -3.43
N HIS A 11 -1.77 -20.29 -2.42
CA HIS A 11 -2.19 -21.63 -2.09
C HIS A 11 -2.80 -22.36 -3.30
N ARG A 12 -2.42 -23.63 -3.49
CA ARG A 12 -2.91 -24.47 -4.58
C ARG A 12 -4.40 -24.79 -4.41
N GLY A 13 -5.14 -24.74 -5.50
CA GLY A 13 -6.55 -25.14 -5.53
C GLY A 13 -7.56 -24.02 -5.28
N ALA A 14 -7.12 -22.76 -5.14
CA ALA A 14 -8.00 -21.63 -4.82
C ALA A 14 -8.65 -20.98 -6.07
N GLY A 15 -8.84 -21.68 -7.17
CA GLY A 15 -9.52 -21.11 -8.32
C GLY A 15 -9.64 -22.01 -9.53
N LEU A 16 -10.65 -21.76 -10.28
CA LEU A 16 -10.99 -22.44 -11.54
C LEU A 16 -10.58 -21.52 -12.71
N GLY A 17 -9.49 -21.85 -13.42
CA GLY A 17 -9.12 -21.12 -14.62
C GLY A 17 -7.73 -21.42 -15.15
N GLY A 18 -7.51 -21.25 -16.44
CA GLY A 18 -6.30 -21.62 -17.19
C GLY A 18 -5.00 -20.87 -16.84
N GLY A 19 -5.03 -19.94 -15.88
CA GLY A 19 -3.84 -19.28 -15.33
C GLY A 19 -3.19 -20.01 -14.16
N HIS A 20 -3.79 -21.10 -13.68
CA HIS A 20 -3.31 -21.86 -12.53
C HIS A 20 -2.07 -22.70 -12.83
N ASP A 21 -2.01 -23.30 -14.02
CA ASP A 21 -0.90 -24.17 -14.41
C ASP A 21 0.41 -23.39 -14.47
N GLU A 22 0.40 -22.18 -15.01
CA GLU A 22 1.58 -21.32 -15.08
C GLU A 22 2.03 -20.87 -13.69
N ARG A 23 1.11 -20.51 -12.80
CA ARG A 23 1.43 -20.11 -11.42
C ARG A 23 1.98 -21.28 -10.62
N GLU A 24 1.42 -22.47 -10.77
CA GLU A 24 1.93 -23.67 -10.12
C GLU A 24 3.32 -24.03 -10.61
N GLN A 25 3.58 -23.93 -11.91
CA GLN A 25 4.91 -24.15 -12.47
C GLN A 25 5.92 -23.13 -11.94
N THR A 26 5.54 -21.86 -11.87
CA THR A 26 6.41 -20.80 -11.34
C THR A 26 6.70 -21.02 -9.86
N LEU A 27 5.69 -21.38 -9.08
CA LEU A 27 5.86 -21.69 -7.66
C LEU A 27 6.78 -22.90 -7.46
N ASN A 28 6.55 -24.00 -8.20
CA ASN A 28 7.38 -25.19 -8.13
C ASN A 28 8.83 -24.88 -8.50
N GLN A 29 9.05 -24.08 -9.55
CA GLN A 29 10.39 -23.66 -9.93
C GLN A 29 11.05 -22.82 -8.84
N LEU A 30 10.31 -21.88 -8.23
CA LEU A 30 10.81 -21.10 -7.11
C LEU A 30 11.23 -21.99 -5.93
N LEU A 31 10.43 -22.99 -5.59
CA LEU A 31 10.72 -23.91 -4.51
C LEU A 31 11.98 -24.75 -4.80
N VAL A 32 12.15 -25.19 -6.03
CA VAL A 32 13.36 -25.94 -6.46
C VAL A 32 14.59 -25.04 -6.35
N GLU A 33 14.52 -23.82 -6.81
CA GLU A 33 15.63 -22.86 -6.72
C GLU A 33 15.99 -22.54 -5.27
N MET A 34 14.99 -22.40 -4.39
CA MET A 34 15.21 -22.16 -2.96
C MET A 34 15.89 -23.36 -2.29
N ASP A 35 15.46 -24.57 -2.61
CA ASP A 35 16.04 -25.80 -2.04
C ASP A 35 17.50 -26.02 -2.51
N GLY A 36 17.81 -25.56 -3.72
CA GLY A 36 19.17 -25.59 -4.25
C GLY A 36 20.05 -24.42 -3.80
N PHE A 37 19.49 -23.50 -3.02
CA PHE A 37 20.19 -22.30 -2.61
C PHE A 37 21.23 -22.61 -1.54
N ASP A 38 22.49 -22.31 -1.82
CA ASP A 38 23.60 -22.58 -0.90
C ASP A 38 23.73 -21.48 0.15
N VAL A 39 23.24 -21.77 1.36
CA VAL A 39 23.32 -20.86 2.50
C VAL A 39 24.78 -20.56 2.89
N SER A 40 25.72 -21.44 2.54
CA SER A 40 27.15 -21.22 2.83
C SER A 40 27.78 -20.13 1.99
N GLY A 41 27.11 -19.68 0.91
CA GLY A 41 27.54 -18.59 0.05
C GLY A 41 27.36 -17.18 0.64
N GLY A 42 26.78 -17.04 1.84
CA GLY A 42 26.59 -15.75 2.50
C GLY A 42 25.46 -14.91 1.94
N VAL A 43 24.57 -15.48 1.11
CA VAL A 43 23.42 -14.77 0.55
C VAL A 43 22.17 -15.08 1.36
N ILE A 44 21.41 -14.05 1.71
CA ILE A 44 20.15 -14.17 2.44
C ILE A 44 18.99 -13.86 1.48
N LEU A 45 18.02 -14.77 1.43
CA LEU A 45 16.81 -14.59 0.64
C LEU A 45 15.73 -13.95 1.51
N ILE A 46 15.22 -12.81 1.06
CA ILE A 46 14.15 -12.06 1.74
C ILE A 46 12.99 -11.88 0.76
N ALA A 47 11.78 -12.16 1.24
CA ALA A 47 10.57 -11.90 0.48
C ALA A 47 9.58 -11.08 1.32
N ALA A 48 8.70 -10.34 0.66
CA ALA A 48 7.67 -9.55 1.30
C ALA A 48 6.29 -9.86 0.71
N THR A 49 5.27 -9.79 1.55
CA THR A 49 3.88 -9.90 1.12
C THR A 49 2.96 -9.09 2.03
N ASN A 50 1.88 -8.53 1.46
CA ASN A 50 0.77 -7.96 2.20
C ASN A 50 -0.33 -8.99 2.50
N ARG A 51 -0.21 -10.20 1.95
CA ARG A 51 -1.21 -11.26 2.07
C ARG A 51 -0.59 -12.58 2.53
N PRO A 52 -0.08 -12.65 3.78
CA PRO A 52 0.52 -13.87 4.30
C PRO A 52 -0.49 -15.02 4.42
N ASP A 53 -1.78 -14.71 4.52
CA ASP A 53 -2.87 -15.67 4.66
C ASP A 53 -3.08 -16.56 3.42
N ILE A 54 -2.71 -16.07 2.24
CA ILE A 54 -2.91 -16.79 0.98
C ILE A 54 -1.66 -17.52 0.48
N LEU A 55 -0.53 -17.39 1.17
CA LEU A 55 0.70 -18.07 0.78
C LEU A 55 0.59 -19.57 0.91
N ASP A 56 1.15 -20.29 -0.07
CA ASP A 56 1.25 -21.75 0.01
C ASP A 56 2.14 -22.15 1.21
N PRO A 57 1.67 -23.05 2.09
CA PRO A 57 2.47 -23.52 3.23
C PRO A 57 3.82 -24.09 2.85
N ALA A 58 3.99 -24.57 1.63
CA ALA A 58 5.26 -25.08 1.14
C ALA A 58 6.38 -24.02 1.15
N LEU A 59 6.03 -22.74 0.98
CA LEU A 59 6.99 -21.62 1.06
C LEU A 59 7.50 -21.39 2.49
N LEU A 60 6.72 -21.77 3.49
CA LEU A 60 6.97 -21.47 4.90
C LEU A 60 7.64 -22.64 5.65
N ARG A 61 7.99 -23.71 4.93
CA ARG A 61 8.65 -24.88 5.52
C ARG A 61 10.10 -24.57 5.94
N PRO A 62 10.66 -25.32 6.91
CA PRO A 62 12.06 -25.20 7.27
C PRO A 62 13.00 -25.30 6.06
N GLY A 63 14.02 -24.47 6.02
CA GLY A 63 14.95 -24.38 4.90
C GLY A 63 14.49 -23.46 3.75
N ARG A 64 13.29 -22.92 3.84
CA ARG A 64 12.74 -21.91 2.91
C ARG A 64 12.50 -20.62 3.68
N PHE A 65 11.33 -19.98 3.55
CA PHE A 65 11.00 -18.80 4.37
C PHE A 65 10.54 -19.25 5.77
N ASP A 66 11.45 -19.72 6.55
CA ASP A 66 11.20 -20.29 7.88
C ASP A 66 11.06 -19.22 8.98
N ARG A 67 11.57 -18.01 8.73
CA ARG A 67 11.45 -16.88 9.65
C ARG A 67 10.47 -15.85 9.08
N GLN A 68 9.40 -15.61 9.81
CA GLN A 68 8.37 -14.64 9.44
C GLN A 68 8.43 -13.47 10.42
N ILE A 69 8.46 -12.27 9.85
CA ILE A 69 8.49 -11.03 10.62
C ILE A 69 7.31 -10.18 10.15
N ALA A 70 6.40 -9.86 11.09
CA ALA A 70 5.33 -8.94 10.82
C ALA A 70 5.85 -7.50 10.93
N VAL A 71 5.66 -6.73 9.87
CA VAL A 71 5.95 -5.29 9.89
C VAL A 71 4.68 -4.58 10.30
N GLU A 72 4.66 -4.03 11.49
CA GLU A 72 3.50 -3.31 12.02
C GLU A 72 3.38 -1.93 11.40
N ARG A 73 2.15 -1.38 11.41
CA ARG A 73 1.91 0.00 11.03
C ARG A 73 2.59 0.93 12.02
N PRO A 74 3.11 2.08 11.58
CA PRO A 74 3.79 3.00 12.48
C PRO A 74 2.83 3.58 13.53
N ASP A 75 3.34 3.74 14.75
CA ASP A 75 2.64 4.46 15.81
C ASP A 75 2.67 5.98 15.58
N LEU A 76 2.15 6.74 16.54
CA LEU A 76 2.10 8.21 16.43
C LEU A 76 3.48 8.82 16.18
N LYS A 77 4.48 8.43 16.98
CA LYS A 77 5.84 8.94 16.82
C LYS A 77 6.47 8.49 15.51
N GLY A 78 6.24 7.24 15.13
CA GLY A 78 6.71 6.70 13.86
C GLY A 78 6.14 7.47 12.67
N ARG A 79 4.86 7.82 12.69
CA ARG A 79 4.23 8.62 11.63
C ARG A 79 4.82 10.03 11.56
N GLU A 80 5.07 10.67 12.70
CA GLU A 80 5.73 11.97 12.73
C GLU A 80 7.13 11.91 12.12
N ASP A 81 7.91 10.89 12.48
CA ASP A 81 9.26 10.69 11.95
C ASP A 81 9.25 10.43 10.42
N ILE A 82 8.29 9.64 9.94
CA ILE A 82 8.12 9.39 8.51
C ILE A 82 7.77 10.68 7.77
N LEU A 83 6.85 11.47 8.30
CA LEU A 83 6.50 12.78 7.73
C LEU A 83 7.72 13.70 7.65
N ARG A 84 8.52 13.72 8.71
CA ARG A 84 9.74 14.55 8.76
C ARG A 84 10.73 14.17 7.65
N VAL A 85 10.85 12.91 7.33
CA VAL A 85 11.70 12.45 6.22
C VAL A 85 11.12 12.90 4.87
N HIS A 86 9.83 12.73 4.67
CA HIS A 86 9.18 13.01 3.39
C HIS A 86 8.98 14.49 3.08
N ILE A 87 8.99 15.38 4.07
CA ILE A 87 8.89 16.82 3.81
C ILE A 87 10.19 17.42 3.28
N LYS A 88 11.31 16.72 3.39
CA LYS A 88 12.58 17.21 2.88
C LYS A 88 12.49 17.47 1.38
N GLY A 89 12.90 18.68 0.98
CA GLY A 89 12.84 19.11 -0.42
C GLY A 89 11.46 19.58 -0.90
N LYS A 90 10.46 19.58 -0.04
CA LYS A 90 9.12 20.09 -0.37
C LYS A 90 8.91 21.49 0.21
N PRO A 91 8.20 22.38 -0.50
CA PRO A 91 7.93 23.74 -0.03
C PRO A 91 6.82 23.74 1.02
N ILE A 92 7.16 23.47 2.26
CA ILE A 92 6.24 23.38 3.40
C ILE A 92 6.14 24.74 4.10
N SER A 93 4.92 25.18 4.38
CA SER A 93 4.66 26.37 5.20
C SER A 93 5.19 26.17 6.63
N PRO A 94 5.76 27.22 7.25
CA PRO A 94 6.20 27.17 8.65
C PRO A 94 5.06 26.87 9.64
N ASP A 95 3.80 27.11 9.26
CA ASP A 95 2.62 26.90 10.08
C ASP A 95 2.25 25.41 10.21
N ILE A 96 2.86 24.53 9.44
CA ILE A 96 2.56 23.10 9.46
C ILE A 96 3.20 22.46 10.70
N ASP A 97 2.36 21.78 11.48
CA ASP A 97 2.76 20.97 12.62
C ASP A 97 2.67 19.48 12.25
N LEU A 98 3.83 18.83 12.12
CA LEU A 98 3.90 17.41 11.77
C LEU A 98 3.27 16.52 12.85
N ALA A 99 3.39 16.89 14.12
CA ALA A 99 2.76 16.16 15.22
C ALA A 99 1.23 16.16 15.08
N ASN A 100 0.64 17.26 14.64
CA ASN A 100 -0.79 17.37 14.37
C ASN A 100 -1.22 16.47 13.22
N ILE A 101 -0.47 16.47 12.12
CA ILE A 101 -0.73 15.58 10.98
C ILE A 101 -0.67 14.12 11.43
N ALA A 102 0.32 13.75 12.22
CA ALA A 102 0.48 12.40 12.74
C ALA A 102 -0.72 11.98 13.62
N ARG A 103 -1.25 12.87 14.45
CA ARG A 103 -2.46 12.62 15.26
C ARG A 103 -3.71 12.40 14.41
N ARG A 104 -3.78 13.05 13.25
CA ARG A 104 -4.94 12.99 12.35
C ARG A 104 -4.90 11.83 11.36
N THR A 105 -3.83 11.07 11.34
CA THR A 105 -3.62 9.96 10.40
C THR A 105 -3.45 8.62 11.13
N PRO A 106 -4.35 8.24 12.06
CA PRO A 106 -4.22 6.97 12.76
C PRO A 106 -4.34 5.80 11.75
N GLY A 107 -3.50 4.80 11.92
CA GLY A 107 -3.50 3.61 11.08
C GLY A 107 -2.86 3.79 9.70
N PHE A 108 -2.36 4.97 9.38
CA PHE A 108 -1.67 5.19 8.10
C PHE A 108 -0.33 4.47 8.06
N THR A 109 -0.03 3.89 6.90
CA THR A 109 1.28 3.33 6.59
C THR A 109 2.25 4.42 6.12
N GLY A 110 3.53 4.09 6.00
CA GLY A 110 4.50 5.01 5.41
C GLY A 110 4.11 5.42 3.99
N ALA A 111 3.59 4.49 3.19
CA ALA A 111 3.10 4.77 1.84
C ALA A 111 1.91 5.73 1.84
N ASP A 112 0.97 5.57 2.76
CA ASP A 112 -0.18 6.47 2.91
C ASP A 112 0.28 7.89 3.24
N LEU A 113 1.23 8.04 4.16
CA LEU A 113 1.77 9.35 4.54
C LEU A 113 2.52 10.02 3.38
N ALA A 114 3.30 9.26 2.62
CA ALA A 114 3.94 9.76 1.41
C ALA A 114 2.89 10.24 0.40
N ASN A 115 1.80 9.50 0.23
CA ASN A 115 0.70 9.88 -0.66
C ASN A 115 0.02 11.17 -0.22
N VAL A 116 -0.17 11.40 1.08
CA VAL A 116 -0.72 12.67 1.61
C VAL A 116 0.17 13.84 1.17
N LEU A 117 1.46 13.73 1.33
CA LEU A 117 2.38 14.82 0.96
C LEU A 117 2.48 15.02 -0.54
N ASN A 118 2.44 13.95 -1.32
CA ASN A 118 2.41 14.05 -2.79
C ASN A 118 1.10 14.68 -3.27
N GLU A 119 -0.04 14.31 -2.72
CA GLU A 119 -1.33 14.91 -3.04
C GLU A 119 -1.35 16.40 -2.66
N ALA A 120 -0.80 16.74 -1.49
CA ALA A 120 -0.68 18.12 -1.04
C ALA A 120 0.17 18.96 -2.01
N ALA A 121 1.26 18.41 -2.51
CA ALA A 121 2.10 19.08 -3.51
C ALA A 121 1.33 19.32 -4.82
N LEU A 122 0.56 18.34 -5.29
CA LEU A 122 -0.28 18.49 -6.48
C LEU A 122 -1.37 19.55 -6.30
N LEU A 123 -2.04 19.57 -5.15
CA LEU A 123 -3.06 20.57 -4.83
C LEU A 123 -2.47 21.98 -4.76
N THR A 124 -1.28 22.11 -4.19
CA THR A 124 -0.55 23.38 -4.14
C THR A 124 -0.24 23.89 -5.54
N ALA A 125 0.23 23.03 -6.43
CA ALA A 125 0.51 23.41 -7.82
C ALA A 125 -0.77 23.81 -8.57
N ARG A 126 -1.87 23.08 -8.39
CA ARG A 126 -3.16 23.41 -9.02
C ARG A 126 -3.74 24.73 -8.54
N ALA A 127 -3.50 25.10 -7.30
CA ALA A 127 -3.95 26.37 -6.73
C ALA A 127 -3.01 27.54 -7.05
N ASN A 128 -1.97 27.32 -7.85
CA ASN A 128 -0.92 28.31 -8.15
C ASN A 128 -0.26 28.90 -6.90
N GLN A 129 -0.17 28.12 -5.84
CA GLN A 129 0.51 28.50 -4.61
C GLN A 129 1.93 28.00 -4.59
N THR A 130 2.77 28.61 -3.76
CA THR A 130 4.21 28.28 -3.67
C THR A 130 4.52 27.42 -2.45
N LEU A 131 3.66 27.42 -1.44
CA LEU A 131 3.86 26.68 -0.20
C LEU A 131 2.65 25.77 0.08
N ILE A 132 2.95 24.58 0.61
CA ILE A 132 1.93 23.66 1.11
C ILE A 132 1.43 24.19 2.45
N THR A 133 0.15 24.56 2.51
CA THR A 133 -0.49 25.14 3.70
C THR A 133 -1.19 24.07 4.53
N PRO A 134 -1.53 24.36 5.81
CA PRO A 134 -2.32 23.44 6.62
C PRO A 134 -3.67 23.05 5.99
N GLU A 135 -4.34 23.97 5.31
CA GLU A 135 -5.62 23.72 4.64
C GLU A 135 -5.46 22.73 3.49
N ILE A 136 -4.38 22.85 2.73
CA ILE A 136 -4.07 21.92 1.64
C ILE A 136 -3.74 20.52 2.20
N ILE A 137 -3.05 20.45 3.32
CA ILE A 137 -2.78 19.17 4.01
C ILE A 137 -4.09 18.52 4.44
N ASP A 138 -5.03 19.27 4.99
CA ASP A 138 -6.35 18.77 5.40
C ASP A 138 -7.09 18.16 4.22
N GLU A 139 -7.12 18.82 3.09
CA GLU A 139 -7.73 18.32 1.87
C GLU A 139 -7.01 17.07 1.35
N ALA A 140 -5.67 17.06 1.38
CA ALA A 140 -4.88 15.90 0.96
C ALA A 140 -5.17 14.67 1.82
N ILE A 141 -5.27 14.82 3.14
CA ILE A 141 -5.63 13.73 4.05
C ILE A 141 -7.00 13.16 3.69
N ASP A 142 -7.98 14.02 3.49
CA ASP A 142 -9.34 13.62 3.13
C ASP A 142 -9.36 12.85 1.80
N ARG A 143 -8.58 13.27 0.82
CA ARG A 143 -8.46 12.58 -0.47
C ARG A 143 -7.82 11.21 -0.36
N VAL A 144 -6.80 11.06 0.47
CA VAL A 144 -6.14 9.76 0.70
C VAL A 144 -7.07 8.81 1.44
N ILE A 145 -7.79 9.28 2.48
CA ILE A 145 -8.81 8.51 3.18
C ILE A 145 -9.92 8.08 2.24
N ALA A 146 -10.39 8.97 1.38
CA ALA A 146 -11.43 8.68 0.40
C ALA A 146 -11.01 7.62 -0.62
N GLY A 147 -9.73 7.66 -1.06
CA GLY A 147 -9.16 6.73 -2.03
C GLY A 147 -9.85 6.76 -3.41
N PRO A 148 -9.29 6.07 -4.41
CA PRO A 148 -9.88 6.03 -5.75
C PRO A 148 -11.29 5.43 -5.79
N GLN A 149 -11.59 4.49 -4.89
CA GLN A 149 -12.89 3.80 -4.84
C GLN A 149 -14.06 4.71 -4.41
N LYS A 150 -13.80 5.73 -3.58
CA LYS A 150 -14.85 6.70 -3.21
C LYS A 150 -15.09 7.76 -4.29
N ARG A 151 -14.10 8.05 -5.12
CA ARG A 151 -14.28 8.93 -6.28
C ARG A 151 -15.24 8.33 -7.31
N SER A 152 -15.27 7.01 -7.45
CA SER A 152 -16.19 6.30 -8.34
C SER A 152 -17.59 6.13 -7.75
N ARG A 153 -17.77 6.38 -6.45
CA ARG A 153 -19.07 6.30 -5.76
C ARG A 153 -19.79 7.63 -5.64
N VAL A 154 -19.16 8.74 -5.94
CA VAL A 154 -19.86 10.02 -6.10
C VAL A 154 -20.58 9.95 -7.44
N MET A 155 -21.78 9.38 -7.42
CA MET A 155 -22.68 9.43 -8.56
C MET A 155 -22.93 10.90 -8.91
N ASN A 156 -22.72 11.23 -10.18
CA ASN A 156 -23.09 12.51 -10.71
C ASN A 156 -24.59 12.74 -10.41
N GLU A 157 -24.99 13.95 -10.10
CA GLU A 157 -26.40 14.27 -9.81
C GLU A 157 -27.34 13.81 -10.91
N HIS A 158 -26.85 13.81 -12.14
CA HIS A 158 -27.59 13.30 -13.31
C HIS A 158 -27.79 11.76 -13.24
N GLU A 159 -26.82 11.02 -12.74
CA GLU A 159 -26.94 9.57 -12.55
C GLU A 159 -27.88 9.22 -11.40
N LYS A 160 -27.89 10.01 -10.33
CA LYS A 160 -28.86 9.89 -9.24
C LYS A 160 -30.29 10.07 -9.72
N LEU A 161 -30.52 11.01 -10.62
CA LEU A 161 -31.82 11.25 -11.19
C LEU A 161 -32.30 10.09 -12.07
N ILE A 162 -31.42 9.53 -12.89
CA ILE A 162 -31.73 8.39 -13.76
C ILE A 162 -32.05 7.14 -12.93
N THR A 163 -31.28 6.89 -11.87
CA THR A 163 -31.52 5.75 -10.97
C THR A 163 -32.84 5.91 -10.24
N ALA A 164 -33.16 7.10 -9.76
CA ALA A 164 -34.44 7.39 -9.08
C ALA A 164 -35.64 7.20 -10.04
N TYR A 165 -35.52 7.55 -11.31
CA TYR A 165 -36.56 7.32 -12.32
C TYR A 165 -36.73 5.85 -12.69
N HIS A 166 -35.65 5.04 -12.60
CA HIS A 166 -35.71 3.59 -12.89
C HIS A 166 -36.33 2.79 -11.73
N GLU A 167 -36.11 3.23 -10.50
CA GLU A 167 -36.71 2.58 -9.31
C GLU A 167 -38.14 3.04 -9.02
N GLY A 168 -38.56 4.16 -9.55
CA GLY A 168 -39.91 4.71 -9.38
C GLY A 168 -40.93 4.34 -10.47
N GLY A 169 -40.54 3.51 -11.40
CA GLY A 169 -41.39 2.97 -12.47
C GLY A 169 -41.65 1.50 -12.27
#